data_1852701ef3c8dbe4ea9d3cd1467f65cb
#
_entry.id   1852701ef3c8dbe4ea9d3cd1467f65cb
#
_cell.length_a   1.000
_cell.length_b   1.000
_cell.length_c   1.000
_cell.angle_alpha   90.00
_cell.angle_beta   90.00
_cell.angle_gamma   90.00
#
_symmetry.space_group_name_H-M   'P 1'
#
loop_
_entity.id
_entity.type
_entity.pdbx_description
1 polymer ?
#
loop_
_entity_poly.entity_id
_entity_poly.type
_entity_poly.pdbx_seq_one_letter_code
_entity_poly.pdbx_strand_id
1 'polypeptide(L)'
;MIEENPNSKQEEFFLNKDQNLRFNNLVVKIGGSTLGSGDTTFHDLVALQNEGVNPVVVHGGGKLIDKWLGQLGVMPKFVEGLRVTDADTLQVVIAILSGVVNTSIVSTINQLGGKAVGVSGVDGNIIVGKIDRPELGLVAGTVDVNADMLKTLIDSGIIPVIAPIATNINAQDQPCLNANADTVAGAVAMAMQSQKLIFMTDVEGVYDSSRKLIRKITYKQLNKLIDSNVIHGGMIPKLNACLKVVDNLCTAHIIDGRNSNSLRDCLSKTIIGTSIVKK
;
A
#
# COMPACT_ATOMS: atom_id res chain seq x y z
N MET A 1 28.17 -35.25 -16.12
CA MET A 1 27.47 -33.94 -16.09
C MET A 1 26.04 -34.23 -15.68
N ILE A 2 25.70 -33.87 -14.46
CA ILE A 2 24.35 -34.08 -13.92
C ILE A 2 23.65 -32.73 -14.19
N GLU A 3 22.65 -32.76 -15.07
CA GLU A 3 21.80 -31.58 -15.33
C GLU A 3 21.01 -31.23 -14.06
N GLU A 4 21.28 -30.09 -13.50
CA GLU A 4 20.46 -29.55 -12.41
C GLU A 4 19.06 -29.18 -12.95
N ASN A 5 18.06 -29.84 -12.43
CA ASN A 5 16.66 -29.63 -12.77
C ASN A 5 16.22 -28.22 -12.29
N PRO A 6 15.81 -27.31 -13.18
CA PRO A 6 15.39 -25.95 -12.79
C PRO A 6 14.17 -25.89 -11.86
N ASN A 7 13.42 -26.99 -11.72
CA ASN A 7 12.28 -27.08 -10.82
C ASN A 7 12.66 -27.25 -9.33
N SER A 8 13.91 -27.64 -9.01
CA SER A 8 14.32 -27.88 -7.62
C SER A 8 14.37 -26.61 -6.78
N LYS A 9 14.63 -25.44 -7.39
CA LYS A 9 14.65 -24.12 -6.68
C LYS A 9 13.25 -23.56 -6.41
N GLN A 10 12.26 -23.96 -7.20
CA GLN A 10 10.85 -23.63 -6.94
C GLN A 10 10.29 -24.49 -5.81
N GLU A 11 10.68 -25.75 -5.73
CA GLU A 11 10.20 -26.65 -4.66
C GLU A 11 10.77 -26.30 -3.28
N GLU A 12 11.99 -25.78 -3.14
CA GLU A 12 12.53 -25.34 -1.84
C GLU A 12 11.83 -24.10 -1.25
N PHE A 13 11.19 -23.28 -2.07
CA PHE A 13 10.36 -22.17 -1.59
C PHE A 13 9.08 -22.69 -0.91
N PHE A 14 8.60 -23.88 -1.28
CA PHE A 14 7.36 -24.48 -0.80
C PHE A 14 7.55 -25.64 0.18
N LEU A 15 8.76 -26.18 0.35
CA LEU A 15 9.03 -27.36 1.17
C LEU A 15 9.09 -27.15 2.69
N ASN A 16 8.73 -25.97 3.19
CA ASN A 16 8.40 -25.82 4.60
C ASN A 16 6.91 -26.04 4.89
N LYS A 17 6.32 -27.06 4.28
CA LYS A 17 4.92 -27.46 4.47
C LYS A 17 4.60 -27.98 5.88
N ASP A 18 5.59 -28.22 6.74
CA ASP A 18 5.38 -28.82 8.07
C ASP A 18 5.39 -27.84 9.25
N GLN A 19 5.52 -26.56 9.00
CA GLN A 19 5.20 -25.56 10.03
C GLN A 19 4.17 -24.60 9.46
N ASN A 20 2.96 -24.63 10.01
CA ASN A 20 1.77 -23.81 9.77
C ASN A 20 2.02 -22.28 9.64
N LEU A 21 2.92 -21.86 8.79
CA LEU A 21 3.03 -20.50 8.31
C LEU A 21 2.19 -20.36 7.04
N ARG A 22 0.87 -20.39 7.18
CA ARG A 22 0.00 -19.77 6.19
C ARG A 22 0.43 -18.31 6.12
N PHE A 23 1.16 -17.93 5.07
CA PHE A 23 1.36 -16.52 4.67
C PHE A 23 -0.01 -15.96 4.25
N ASN A 24 -0.91 -15.78 5.20
CA ASN A 24 -2.31 -15.60 4.87
C ASN A 24 -2.64 -14.15 4.54
N ASN A 25 -1.80 -13.15 4.90
CA ASN A 25 -2.17 -11.76 4.64
C ASN A 25 -0.92 -10.94 4.30
N LEU A 26 -0.85 -10.52 3.05
CA LEU A 26 0.12 -9.59 2.50
C LEU A 26 -0.62 -8.29 2.14
N VAL A 27 -0.18 -7.16 2.64
CA VAL A 27 -0.68 -5.86 2.18
C VAL A 27 0.34 -5.21 1.26
N VAL A 28 -0.10 -4.86 0.06
CA VAL A 28 0.69 -4.18 -0.96
C VAL A 28 0.10 -2.80 -1.20
N LYS A 29 0.88 -1.76 -0.91
CA LYS A 29 0.51 -0.39 -1.27
C LYS A 29 1.14 -0.03 -2.60
N ILE A 30 0.32 0.29 -3.58
CA ILE A 30 0.76 0.69 -4.92
C ILE A 30 0.73 2.21 -5.02
N GLY A 31 1.89 2.83 -5.29
CA GLY A 31 1.99 4.27 -5.56
C GLY A 31 1.39 4.64 -6.91
N GLY A 32 0.81 5.83 -7.03
CA GLY A 32 0.26 6.29 -8.32
C GLY A 32 1.32 6.55 -9.40
N SER A 33 2.61 6.59 -9.03
CA SER A 33 3.74 6.73 -9.95
C SER A 33 4.27 5.41 -10.49
N THR A 34 3.88 4.28 -9.88
CA THR A 34 4.28 2.92 -10.30
C THR A 34 3.25 2.27 -11.23
N LEU A 35 2.11 2.92 -11.48
CA LEU A 35 1.09 2.48 -12.44
C LEU A 35 1.51 2.91 -13.86
N GLY A 36 2.48 2.23 -14.45
CA GLY A 36 3.01 2.55 -15.78
C GLY A 36 3.43 1.33 -16.60
N SER A 37 3.70 1.55 -17.89
CA SER A 37 4.12 0.50 -18.82
C SER A 37 5.47 -0.11 -18.40
N GLY A 38 5.51 -1.43 -18.22
CA GLY A 38 6.73 -2.22 -17.98
C GLY A 38 6.85 -2.79 -16.57
N ASP A 39 5.95 -2.45 -15.67
CA ASP A 39 5.92 -3.02 -14.33
C ASP A 39 5.17 -4.37 -14.37
N THR A 40 5.66 -5.36 -13.64
CA THR A 40 5.05 -6.68 -13.52
C THR A 40 4.19 -6.84 -12.29
N THR A 41 3.90 -5.76 -11.56
CA THR A 41 3.20 -5.79 -10.27
C THR A 41 1.89 -6.59 -10.32
N PHE A 42 1.08 -6.37 -11.35
CA PHE A 42 -0.20 -7.08 -11.46
C PHE A 42 -0.01 -8.56 -11.84
N HIS A 43 0.99 -8.88 -12.64
CA HIS A 43 1.37 -10.28 -12.89
C HIS A 43 1.86 -10.96 -11.63
N ASP A 44 2.68 -10.26 -10.83
CA ASP A 44 3.18 -10.76 -9.55
C ASP A 44 2.03 -11.01 -8.56
N LEU A 45 1.04 -10.10 -8.48
CA LEU A 45 -0.15 -10.27 -7.63
C LEU A 45 -0.97 -11.49 -8.04
N VAL A 46 -1.19 -11.69 -9.34
CA VAL A 46 -1.92 -12.85 -9.87
C VAL A 46 -1.15 -14.14 -9.62
N ALA A 47 0.16 -14.13 -9.82
CA ALA A 47 1.01 -15.30 -9.53
C ALA A 47 0.94 -15.67 -8.04
N LEU A 48 1.05 -14.69 -7.14
CA LEU A 48 0.92 -14.89 -5.69
C LEU A 48 -0.45 -15.45 -5.31
N GLN A 49 -1.54 -14.94 -5.90
CA GLN A 49 -2.88 -15.48 -5.69
C GLN A 49 -2.98 -16.95 -6.09
N ASN A 50 -2.42 -17.31 -7.24
CA ASN A 50 -2.39 -18.69 -7.72
C ASN A 50 -1.51 -19.62 -6.85
N GLU A 51 -0.52 -19.05 -6.16
CA GLU A 51 0.35 -19.73 -5.18
C GLU A 51 -0.30 -19.82 -3.78
N GLY A 52 -1.54 -19.31 -3.61
CA GLY A 52 -2.28 -19.35 -2.35
C GLY A 52 -1.91 -18.23 -1.37
N VAL A 53 -1.14 -17.23 -1.80
CA VAL A 53 -0.92 -16.00 -1.05
C VAL A 53 -2.07 -15.05 -1.31
N ASN A 54 -2.65 -14.48 -0.26
CA ASN A 54 -3.80 -13.59 -0.36
C ASN A 54 -3.39 -12.11 -0.23
N PRO A 55 -3.03 -11.42 -1.35
CA PRO A 55 -2.67 -10.02 -1.31
C PRO A 55 -3.90 -9.12 -1.10
N VAL A 56 -3.76 -8.12 -0.24
CA VAL A 56 -4.68 -6.98 -0.16
C VAL A 56 -3.98 -5.79 -0.78
N VAL A 57 -4.61 -5.14 -1.73
CA VAL A 57 -4.04 -3.99 -2.43
C VAL A 57 -4.64 -2.69 -1.89
N VAL A 58 -3.79 -1.73 -1.51
CA VAL A 58 -4.19 -0.35 -1.25
C VAL A 58 -3.51 0.53 -2.30
N HIS A 59 -4.26 1.32 -3.05
CA HIS A 59 -3.67 2.15 -4.09
C HIS A 59 -3.70 3.64 -3.77
N GLY A 60 -2.81 4.40 -4.39
CA GLY A 60 -2.88 5.85 -4.45
C GLY A 60 -3.42 6.32 -5.80
N GLY A 61 -3.26 7.62 -6.09
CA GLY A 61 -3.71 8.23 -7.36
C GLY A 61 -3.37 9.70 -7.47
N GLY A 62 -2.46 10.21 -6.62
CA GLY A 62 -2.20 11.65 -6.47
C GLY A 62 -1.92 12.37 -7.79
N LYS A 63 -1.05 11.83 -8.65
CA LYS A 63 -0.74 12.44 -9.97
C LYS A 63 -1.97 12.57 -10.86
N LEU A 64 -2.86 11.59 -10.83
CA LEU A 64 -4.07 11.64 -11.65
C LEU A 64 -5.08 12.64 -11.07
N ILE A 65 -5.20 12.71 -9.74
CA ILE A 65 -6.00 13.74 -9.06
C ILE A 65 -5.48 15.13 -9.43
N ASP A 66 -4.17 15.37 -9.38
CA ASP A 66 -3.57 16.67 -9.75
C ASP A 66 -3.86 17.06 -11.19
N LYS A 67 -3.76 16.08 -12.10
CA LYS A 67 -4.10 16.29 -13.52
C LYS A 67 -5.56 16.73 -13.69
N TRP A 68 -6.50 16.06 -13.01
CA TRP A 68 -7.92 16.37 -13.13
C TRP A 68 -8.28 17.69 -12.47
N LEU A 69 -7.72 17.99 -11.27
CA LEU A 69 -7.89 19.29 -10.63
C LEU A 69 -7.37 20.43 -11.53
N GLY A 70 -6.19 20.23 -12.15
CA GLY A 70 -5.64 21.22 -13.11
C GLY A 70 -6.53 21.45 -14.32
N GLN A 71 -7.21 20.41 -14.86
CA GLN A 71 -8.19 20.57 -15.93
C GLN A 71 -9.43 21.36 -15.50
N LEU A 72 -9.78 21.32 -14.22
CA LEU A 72 -10.85 22.10 -13.61
C LEU A 72 -10.40 23.48 -13.12
N GLY A 73 -9.14 23.86 -13.38
CA GLY A 73 -8.58 25.14 -12.94
C GLY A 73 -8.27 25.23 -11.46
N VAL A 74 -8.25 24.10 -10.74
CA VAL A 74 -7.97 24.04 -9.32
C VAL A 74 -6.49 23.71 -9.09
N MET A 75 -5.79 24.56 -8.38
CA MET A 75 -4.39 24.34 -7.99
C MET A 75 -4.32 23.47 -6.72
N PRO A 76 -3.73 22.28 -6.78
CA PRO A 76 -3.61 21.42 -5.60
C PRO A 76 -2.70 22.07 -4.53
N LYS A 77 -3.13 22.01 -3.27
CA LYS A 77 -2.36 22.49 -2.11
C LYS A 77 -1.97 21.32 -1.22
N PHE A 78 -0.77 21.41 -0.64
CA PHE A 78 -0.23 20.36 0.24
C PHE A 78 0.34 20.97 1.50
N VAL A 79 0.13 20.30 2.64
CA VAL A 79 0.78 20.58 3.92
C VAL A 79 1.45 19.29 4.38
N GLU A 80 2.75 19.33 4.60
CA GLU A 80 3.57 18.17 5.01
C GLU A 80 3.37 16.92 4.13
N GLY A 81 3.17 17.11 2.82
CA GLY A 81 2.93 16.03 1.87
C GLY A 81 1.51 15.47 1.84
N LEU A 82 0.59 16.02 2.64
CA LEU A 82 -0.83 15.69 2.65
C LEU A 82 -1.61 16.74 1.85
N ARG A 83 -2.55 16.26 1.02
CA ARG A 83 -3.39 17.14 0.18
C ARG A 83 -4.42 17.86 1.04
N VAL A 84 -4.44 19.18 0.96
CA VAL A 84 -5.58 19.97 1.47
C VAL A 84 -6.79 19.66 0.59
N THR A 85 -7.90 19.28 1.21
CA THR A 85 -9.07 18.76 0.53
C THR A 85 -10.32 19.49 1.00
N ASP A 86 -10.80 20.42 0.20
CA ASP A 86 -12.14 21.02 0.34
C ASP A 86 -13.22 20.14 -0.27
N ALA A 87 -14.47 20.58 -0.24
CA ALA A 87 -15.60 19.78 -0.73
C ALA A 87 -15.50 19.45 -2.23
N ASP A 88 -15.10 20.40 -3.07
CA ASP A 88 -14.97 20.20 -4.52
C ASP A 88 -13.78 19.29 -4.84
N THR A 89 -12.66 19.51 -4.18
CA THR A 89 -11.49 18.63 -4.27
C THR A 89 -11.83 17.21 -3.84
N LEU A 90 -12.64 17.02 -2.78
CA LEU A 90 -13.05 15.70 -2.31
C LEU A 90 -13.86 14.94 -3.36
N GLN A 91 -14.76 15.61 -4.08
CA GLN A 91 -15.52 14.96 -5.17
C GLN A 91 -14.59 14.42 -6.26
N VAL A 92 -13.59 15.21 -6.67
CA VAL A 92 -12.57 14.77 -7.63
C VAL A 92 -11.76 13.60 -7.07
N VAL A 93 -11.35 13.66 -5.81
CA VAL A 93 -10.60 12.59 -5.14
C VAL A 93 -11.41 11.28 -5.15
N ILE A 94 -12.69 11.33 -4.77
CA ILE A 94 -13.58 10.15 -4.76
C ILE A 94 -13.72 9.59 -6.18
N ALA A 95 -14.05 10.42 -7.16
CA ALA A 95 -14.24 9.99 -8.55
C ALA A 95 -12.98 9.32 -9.13
N ILE A 96 -11.81 9.91 -8.87
CA ILE A 96 -10.54 9.39 -9.38
C ILE A 96 -10.10 8.13 -8.65
N LEU A 97 -10.12 8.13 -7.32
CA LEU A 97 -9.63 6.98 -6.56
C LEU A 97 -10.59 5.80 -6.66
N SER A 98 -11.87 5.97 -6.33
CA SER A 98 -12.83 4.88 -6.31
C SER A 98 -13.33 4.48 -7.71
N GLY A 99 -13.38 5.44 -8.64
CA GLY A 99 -13.80 5.20 -10.02
C GLY A 99 -12.64 4.82 -10.93
N VAL A 100 -11.84 5.80 -11.34
CA VAL A 100 -10.87 5.62 -12.44
C VAL A 100 -9.73 4.69 -12.07
N VAL A 101 -9.03 4.96 -10.96
CA VAL A 101 -7.83 4.18 -10.58
C VAL A 101 -8.22 2.79 -10.13
N ASN A 102 -9.17 2.68 -9.23
CA ASN A 102 -9.61 1.39 -8.68
C ASN A 102 -10.10 0.46 -9.79
N THR A 103 -11.00 0.94 -10.64
CA THR A 103 -11.54 0.17 -11.77
C THR A 103 -10.43 -0.27 -12.74
N SER A 104 -9.45 0.59 -13.03
CA SER A 104 -8.33 0.24 -13.90
C SER A 104 -7.49 -0.89 -13.32
N ILE A 105 -7.15 -0.83 -12.02
CA ILE A 105 -6.37 -1.86 -11.34
C ILE A 105 -7.12 -3.20 -11.36
N VAL A 106 -8.39 -3.19 -10.95
CA VAL A 106 -9.23 -4.39 -10.91
C VAL A 106 -9.37 -5.02 -12.30
N SER A 107 -9.64 -4.22 -13.32
CA SER A 107 -9.75 -4.68 -14.71
C SER A 107 -8.45 -5.35 -15.16
N THR A 108 -7.30 -4.74 -14.87
CA THR A 108 -5.99 -5.29 -15.25
C THR A 108 -5.71 -6.62 -14.56
N ILE A 109 -5.94 -6.73 -13.24
CA ILE A 109 -5.74 -7.99 -12.51
C ILE A 109 -6.65 -9.09 -13.08
N ASN A 110 -7.93 -8.77 -13.33
CA ASN A 110 -8.89 -9.75 -13.86
C ASN A 110 -8.57 -10.17 -15.30
N GLN A 111 -8.07 -9.26 -16.15
CA GLN A 111 -7.60 -9.57 -17.51
C GLN A 111 -6.39 -10.51 -17.52
N LEU A 112 -5.54 -10.43 -16.47
CA LEU A 112 -4.39 -11.32 -16.28
C LEU A 112 -4.77 -12.69 -15.68
N GLY A 113 -6.05 -12.97 -15.50
CA GLY A 113 -6.56 -14.24 -14.95
C GLY A 113 -6.63 -14.28 -13.43
N GLY A 114 -6.38 -13.17 -12.74
CA GLY A 114 -6.62 -13.04 -11.31
C GLY A 114 -8.11 -12.86 -11.00
N LYS A 115 -8.44 -12.84 -9.70
CA LYS A 115 -9.78 -12.55 -9.18
C LYS A 115 -9.67 -11.36 -8.24
N ALA A 116 -10.04 -10.18 -8.68
CA ALA A 116 -9.99 -8.96 -7.88
C ALA A 116 -11.35 -8.26 -7.83
N VAL A 117 -11.63 -7.63 -6.70
CA VAL A 117 -12.79 -6.77 -6.47
C VAL A 117 -12.32 -5.43 -5.94
N GLY A 118 -12.80 -4.35 -6.55
CA GLY A 118 -12.58 -3.00 -6.09
C GLY A 118 -13.55 -2.62 -4.98
N VAL A 119 -13.02 -2.06 -3.92
CA VAL A 119 -13.80 -1.48 -2.83
C VAL A 119 -13.25 -0.11 -2.47
N SER A 120 -14.13 0.77 -2.02
CA SER A 120 -13.75 1.99 -1.32
C SER A 120 -13.77 1.74 0.18
N GLY A 121 -13.00 2.48 0.96
CA GLY A 121 -13.04 2.31 2.41
C GLY A 121 -14.40 2.59 3.05
N VAL A 122 -15.29 3.31 2.36
CA VAL A 122 -16.69 3.52 2.83
C VAL A 122 -17.57 2.31 2.63
N ASP A 123 -17.22 1.38 1.73
CA ASP A 123 -18.00 0.17 1.49
C ASP A 123 -17.97 -0.71 2.75
N GLY A 124 -19.13 -1.01 3.30
CA GLY A 124 -19.23 -1.76 4.55
C GLY A 124 -18.48 -1.14 5.75
N ASN A 125 -18.16 0.17 5.69
CA ASN A 125 -17.34 0.85 6.69
C ASN A 125 -15.98 0.16 6.92
N ILE A 126 -15.34 -0.30 5.84
CA ILE A 126 -14.01 -0.90 5.91
C ILE A 126 -13.02 0.07 6.53
N ILE A 127 -13.11 1.37 6.18
CA ILE A 127 -12.28 2.43 6.74
C ILE A 127 -13.18 3.51 7.31
N VAL A 128 -13.05 3.74 8.59
CA VAL A 128 -13.69 4.88 9.25
C VAL A 128 -12.62 5.86 9.70
N GLY A 129 -12.92 7.15 9.70
CA GLY A 129 -11.95 8.18 10.03
C GLY A 129 -12.56 9.42 10.65
N LYS A 130 -11.70 10.25 11.19
CA LYS A 130 -12.05 11.58 11.73
C LYS A 130 -11.06 12.63 11.27
N ILE A 131 -11.51 13.88 11.25
CA ILE A 131 -10.66 15.02 10.97
C ILE A 131 -9.88 15.36 12.26
N ASP A 132 -8.55 15.16 12.21
CA ASP A 132 -7.67 15.54 13.34
C ASP A 132 -6.91 16.84 13.06
N ARG A 133 -6.85 17.26 11.79
CA ARG A 133 -6.12 18.44 11.31
C ARG A 133 -7.05 19.30 10.45
N PRO A 134 -7.78 20.24 11.06
CA PRO A 134 -8.77 21.09 10.37
C PRO A 134 -8.17 21.88 9.20
N GLU A 135 -6.88 22.24 9.25
CA GLU A 135 -6.17 22.94 8.19
C GLU A 135 -6.02 22.14 6.90
N LEU A 136 -6.21 20.82 6.96
CA LEU A 136 -6.23 19.94 5.78
C LEU A 136 -7.64 19.83 5.15
N GLY A 137 -8.67 20.31 5.83
CA GLY A 137 -10.06 20.19 5.41
C GLY A 137 -10.59 18.77 5.60
N LEU A 138 -11.22 18.22 4.58
CA LEU A 138 -11.91 16.92 4.60
C LEU A 138 -10.93 15.74 4.43
N VAL A 139 -9.95 15.65 5.33
CA VAL A 139 -8.92 14.62 5.36
C VAL A 139 -8.99 13.86 6.69
N ALA A 140 -9.02 12.54 6.60
CA ALA A 140 -8.90 11.68 7.77
C ALA A 140 -7.46 11.69 8.28
N GLY A 141 -7.23 12.22 9.47
CA GLY A 141 -5.94 12.19 10.14
C GLY A 141 -5.70 10.84 10.83
N THR A 142 -6.72 10.34 11.54
CA THR A 142 -6.76 8.99 12.12
C THR A 142 -7.78 8.14 11.36
N VAL A 143 -7.41 6.90 11.11
CA VAL A 143 -8.29 5.90 10.49
C VAL A 143 -8.30 4.63 11.32
N ASP A 144 -9.47 4.01 11.44
CA ASP A 144 -9.68 2.66 11.96
C ASP A 144 -10.20 1.76 10.83
N VAL A 145 -9.85 0.48 10.87
CA VAL A 145 -10.20 -0.49 9.82
C VAL A 145 -10.99 -1.64 10.39
N ASN A 146 -12.18 -1.87 9.84
CA ASN A 146 -12.94 -3.10 10.02
C ASN A 146 -12.50 -4.10 8.93
N ALA A 147 -11.82 -5.16 9.33
CA ALA A 147 -11.25 -6.13 8.41
C ALA A 147 -12.22 -7.25 8.00
N ASP A 148 -13.44 -7.31 8.51
CA ASP A 148 -14.33 -8.48 8.35
C ASP A 148 -14.70 -8.71 6.87
N MET A 149 -15.05 -7.65 6.15
CA MET A 149 -15.33 -7.75 4.72
C MET A 149 -14.06 -8.15 3.93
N LEU A 150 -12.89 -7.61 4.29
CA LEU A 150 -11.63 -7.95 3.63
C LEU A 150 -11.28 -9.42 3.84
N LYS A 151 -11.48 -9.95 5.04
CA LYS A 151 -11.28 -11.38 5.33
C LYS A 151 -12.22 -12.25 4.51
N THR A 152 -13.50 -11.88 4.42
CA THR A 152 -14.50 -12.60 3.59
C THR A 152 -14.07 -12.67 2.13
N LEU A 153 -13.58 -11.57 1.55
CA LEU A 153 -13.08 -11.54 0.17
C LEU A 153 -11.87 -12.45 0.00
N ILE A 154 -10.90 -12.37 0.90
CA ILE A 154 -9.69 -13.19 0.88
C ILE A 154 -10.02 -14.68 1.01
N ASP A 155 -10.89 -15.03 1.95
CA ASP A 155 -11.32 -16.43 2.16
C ASP A 155 -12.06 -16.99 0.94
N SER A 156 -12.67 -16.10 0.13
CA SER A 156 -13.25 -16.43 -1.17
C SER A 156 -12.24 -16.47 -2.31
N GLY A 157 -10.95 -16.30 -2.05
CA GLY A 157 -9.89 -16.27 -3.03
C GLY A 157 -9.89 -15.01 -3.92
N ILE A 158 -10.39 -13.90 -3.40
CA ILE A 158 -10.52 -12.62 -4.12
C ILE A 158 -9.48 -11.63 -3.58
N ILE A 159 -8.78 -10.92 -4.46
CA ILE A 159 -7.89 -9.80 -4.13
C ILE A 159 -8.74 -8.54 -3.88
N PRO A 160 -8.83 -8.02 -2.65
CA PRO A 160 -9.45 -6.72 -2.42
C PRO A 160 -8.52 -5.60 -2.89
N VAL A 161 -9.06 -4.68 -3.70
CA VAL A 161 -8.35 -3.47 -4.15
C VAL A 161 -9.03 -2.27 -3.51
N ILE A 162 -8.34 -1.60 -2.58
CA ILE A 162 -8.93 -0.60 -1.70
C ILE A 162 -8.57 0.81 -2.17
N ALA A 163 -9.59 1.62 -2.45
CA ALA A 163 -9.46 3.06 -2.62
C ALA A 163 -9.49 3.74 -1.23
N PRO A 164 -8.53 4.63 -0.92
CA PRO A 164 -8.37 5.23 0.41
C PRO A 164 -9.35 6.40 0.64
N ILE A 165 -10.62 6.09 0.66
CA ILE A 165 -11.71 6.99 1.08
C ILE A 165 -12.27 6.44 2.38
N ALA A 166 -12.41 7.28 3.41
CA ALA A 166 -12.91 6.85 4.71
C ALA A 166 -14.32 7.37 4.98
N THR A 167 -15.13 6.60 5.72
CA THR A 167 -16.37 7.10 6.31
C THR A 167 -16.03 8.08 7.43
N ASN A 168 -16.64 9.26 7.40
CA ASN A 168 -16.48 10.26 8.44
C ASN A 168 -17.38 9.94 9.64
N ILE A 169 -16.80 9.52 10.76
CA ILE A 169 -17.57 9.12 11.96
C ILE A 169 -18.25 10.29 12.67
N ASN A 170 -17.81 11.53 12.40
CA ASN A 170 -18.33 12.74 13.01
C ASN A 170 -19.22 13.55 12.05
N ALA A 171 -19.59 12.98 10.90
CA ALA A 171 -20.30 13.72 9.86
C ALA A 171 -21.76 13.97 10.21
N GLN A 172 -22.19 15.23 10.01
CA GLN A 172 -23.58 15.56 9.79
C GLN A 172 -23.88 15.73 8.30
N ASP A 173 -23.00 16.39 7.54
CA ASP A 173 -23.23 16.75 6.13
C ASP A 173 -22.20 16.18 5.14
N GLN A 174 -21.03 15.74 5.61
CA GLN A 174 -19.96 15.20 4.75
C GLN A 174 -19.59 13.78 5.17
N PRO A 175 -20.23 12.77 4.57
CA PRO A 175 -20.08 11.38 5.00
C PRO A 175 -18.73 10.76 4.66
N CYS A 176 -17.95 11.37 3.75
CA CYS A 176 -16.67 10.83 3.27
C CYS A 176 -15.51 11.76 3.57
N LEU A 177 -14.34 11.16 3.77
CA LEU A 177 -13.05 11.85 3.92
C LEU A 177 -12.03 11.27 2.93
N ASN A 178 -11.18 12.13 2.40
CA ASN A 178 -9.95 11.71 1.76
C ASN A 178 -9.01 11.11 2.82
N ALA A 179 -8.39 9.97 2.55
CA ALA A 179 -7.42 9.37 3.44
C ALA A 179 -6.07 9.18 2.76
N ASN A 180 -4.98 9.34 3.51
CA ASN A 180 -3.66 9.08 2.96
C ASN A 180 -3.47 7.58 2.74
N ALA A 181 -3.12 7.18 1.51
CA ALA A 181 -3.02 5.78 1.12
C ALA A 181 -1.93 5.00 1.90
N ASP A 182 -0.84 5.65 2.32
CA ASP A 182 0.20 5.02 3.13
C ASP A 182 -0.31 4.76 4.56
N THR A 183 -1.05 5.73 5.13
CA THR A 183 -1.72 5.58 6.44
C THR A 183 -2.75 4.45 6.40
N VAL A 184 -3.59 4.41 5.36
CA VAL A 184 -4.59 3.35 5.16
C VAL A 184 -3.92 1.99 5.02
N ALA A 185 -2.85 1.87 4.23
CA ALA A 185 -2.14 0.60 4.07
C ALA A 185 -1.57 0.08 5.40
N GLY A 186 -1.02 0.97 6.23
CA GLY A 186 -0.58 0.62 7.58
C GLY A 186 -1.73 0.15 8.47
N ALA A 187 -2.86 0.86 8.47
CA ALA A 187 -4.04 0.50 9.27
C ALA A 187 -4.65 -0.84 8.82
N VAL A 188 -4.75 -1.07 7.50
CA VAL A 188 -5.19 -2.34 6.93
C VAL A 188 -4.26 -3.48 7.33
N ALA A 189 -2.93 -3.29 7.25
CA ALA A 189 -1.96 -4.30 7.64
C ALA A 189 -2.08 -4.68 9.12
N MET A 190 -2.35 -3.70 9.99
CA MET A 190 -2.61 -3.92 11.41
C MET A 190 -3.89 -4.72 11.65
N ALA A 191 -5.02 -4.27 11.07
CA ALA A 191 -6.33 -4.90 11.26
C ALA A 191 -6.39 -6.33 10.70
N MET A 192 -5.68 -6.57 9.59
CA MET A 192 -5.54 -7.89 8.96
C MET A 192 -4.50 -8.78 9.65
N GLN A 193 -3.77 -8.28 10.64
CA GLN A 193 -2.63 -8.96 11.26
C GLN A 193 -1.63 -9.48 10.20
N SER A 194 -1.35 -8.64 9.20
CA SER A 194 -0.53 -9.00 8.08
C SER A 194 0.92 -9.27 8.49
N GLN A 195 1.55 -10.26 7.88
CA GLN A 195 2.95 -10.58 8.14
C GLN A 195 3.89 -9.61 7.44
N LYS A 196 3.47 -9.05 6.29
CA LYS A 196 4.26 -8.11 5.51
C LYS A 196 3.39 -6.97 4.99
N LEU A 197 3.95 -5.76 5.08
CA LEU A 197 3.46 -4.56 4.40
C LEU A 197 4.51 -4.12 3.39
N ILE A 198 4.15 -4.07 2.10
CA ILE A 198 5.07 -3.67 1.04
C ILE A 198 4.59 -2.37 0.41
N PHE A 199 5.45 -1.35 0.47
CA PHE A 199 5.25 -0.10 -0.26
C PHE A 199 6.00 -0.17 -1.58
N MET A 200 5.25 -0.24 -2.68
CA MET A 200 5.76 -0.09 -4.04
C MET A 200 5.79 1.40 -4.39
N THR A 201 6.96 1.90 -4.73
CA THR A 201 7.22 3.33 -4.93
C THR A 201 8.14 3.53 -6.14
N ASP A 202 8.45 4.77 -6.47
CA ASP A 202 9.36 5.17 -7.55
C ASP A 202 10.79 5.45 -7.05
N VAL A 203 11.13 4.96 -5.86
CA VAL A 203 12.48 4.98 -5.31
C VAL A 203 12.90 3.59 -4.86
N GLU A 204 14.20 3.30 -4.91
CA GLU A 204 14.72 1.97 -4.53
C GLU A 204 14.50 1.62 -3.06
N GLY A 205 14.34 2.61 -2.17
CA GLY A 205 14.17 2.43 -0.73
C GLY A 205 14.57 3.68 0.05
N VAL A 206 15.03 3.48 1.28
CA VAL A 206 15.50 4.54 2.18
C VAL A 206 17.01 4.73 2.01
N TYR A 207 17.44 5.99 1.87
CA TYR A 207 18.84 6.35 1.74
C TYR A 207 19.36 7.03 3.02
N ASP A 208 20.63 6.80 3.32
CA ASP A 208 21.32 7.55 4.37
C ASP A 208 21.75 8.95 3.91
N SER A 209 22.39 9.71 4.81
CA SER A 209 22.91 11.06 4.53
C SER A 209 23.98 11.09 3.40
N SER A 210 24.62 9.96 3.13
CA SER A 210 25.60 9.79 2.04
C SER A 210 24.96 9.30 0.74
N ARG A 211 23.62 9.26 0.65
CA ARG A 211 22.85 8.72 -0.47
C ARG A 211 23.10 7.23 -0.76
N LYS A 212 23.52 6.48 0.25
CA LYS A 212 23.65 5.02 0.15
C LYS A 212 22.34 4.36 0.57
N LEU A 213 21.88 3.39 -0.22
CA LEU A 213 20.66 2.64 0.06
C LEU A 213 20.83 1.78 1.32
N ILE A 214 19.94 1.94 2.28
CA ILE A 214 19.89 1.16 3.51
C ILE A 214 19.05 -0.10 3.25
N ARG A 215 19.69 -1.26 3.18
CA ARG A 215 18.99 -2.52 2.90
C ARG A 215 18.12 -3.01 4.06
N LYS A 216 18.56 -2.78 5.29
CA LYS A 216 17.84 -3.14 6.50
C LYS A 216 17.99 -2.05 7.54
N ILE A 217 16.88 -1.63 8.13
CA ILE A 217 16.85 -0.58 9.15
C ILE A 217 15.94 -0.99 10.31
N THR A 218 16.38 -0.74 11.53
CA THR A 218 15.57 -0.97 12.71
C THR A 218 14.67 0.23 13.00
N TYR A 219 13.59 0.00 13.77
CA TYR A 219 12.72 1.02 14.30
C TYR A 219 13.50 2.23 14.89
N LYS A 220 14.49 1.94 15.77
CA LYS A 220 15.29 2.98 16.44
C LYS A 220 16.15 3.79 15.46
N GLN A 221 16.76 3.13 14.48
CA GLN A 221 17.57 3.81 13.45
C GLN A 221 16.71 4.69 12.56
N LEU A 222 15.52 4.22 12.20
CA LEU A 222 14.60 4.95 11.36
C LEU A 222 14.11 6.24 12.04
N ASN A 223 13.74 6.18 13.33
CA ASN A 223 13.38 7.38 14.09
C ASN A 223 14.51 8.42 14.12
N LYS A 224 15.77 7.97 14.31
CA LYS A 224 16.91 8.89 14.27
C LYS A 224 17.07 9.60 12.91
N LEU A 225 16.80 8.92 11.79
CA LEU A 225 16.87 9.53 10.46
C LEU A 225 15.75 10.55 10.23
N ILE A 226 14.57 10.29 10.78
CA ILE A 226 13.44 11.24 10.75
C ILE A 226 13.80 12.48 11.59
N ASP A 227 14.23 12.29 12.83
CA ASP A 227 14.58 13.38 13.77
C ASP A 227 15.73 14.25 13.26
N SER A 228 16.66 13.66 12.51
CA SER A 228 17.81 14.38 11.91
C SER A 228 17.48 15.09 10.59
N ASN A 229 16.22 15.13 10.17
CA ASN A 229 15.78 15.73 8.89
C ASN A 229 16.48 15.18 7.62
N VAL A 230 17.06 14.00 7.68
CA VAL A 230 17.61 13.30 6.49
C VAL A 230 16.48 12.87 5.56
N ILE A 231 15.29 12.63 6.14
CA ILE A 231 14.10 12.16 5.44
C ILE A 231 13.03 13.26 5.49
N HIS A 232 12.45 13.59 4.33
CA HIS A 232 11.46 14.64 4.19
C HIS A 232 10.36 14.32 3.18
N GLY A 233 9.31 15.15 3.14
CA GLY A 233 8.22 15.11 2.17
C GLY A 233 7.38 13.84 2.24
N GLY A 234 6.98 13.32 1.10
CA GLY A 234 6.09 12.16 0.98
C GLY A 234 6.64 10.83 1.53
N MET A 235 7.93 10.78 1.92
CA MET A 235 8.51 9.61 2.58
C MET A 235 8.07 9.52 4.06
N ILE A 236 7.82 10.65 4.73
CA ILE A 236 7.46 10.68 6.16
C ILE A 236 6.17 9.91 6.47
N PRO A 237 5.02 10.12 5.77
CA PRO A 237 3.82 9.33 6.00
C PRO A 237 4.03 7.82 5.83
N LYS A 238 4.80 7.45 4.82
CA LYS A 238 5.16 6.05 4.52
C LYS A 238 5.96 5.41 5.66
N LEU A 239 6.97 6.11 6.15
CA LEU A 239 7.80 5.61 7.24
C LEU A 239 7.03 5.55 8.56
N ASN A 240 6.17 6.53 8.83
CA ASN A 240 5.29 6.49 9.99
C ASN A 240 4.32 5.29 9.95
N ALA A 241 3.79 4.95 8.76
CA ALA A 241 3.00 3.74 8.59
C ALA A 241 3.84 2.47 8.84
N CYS A 242 5.08 2.41 8.32
CA CYS A 242 6.01 1.31 8.59
C CYS A 242 6.28 1.15 10.09
N LEU A 243 6.56 2.25 10.80
CA LEU A 243 6.86 2.22 12.23
C LEU A 243 5.70 1.65 13.06
N LYS A 244 4.47 2.09 12.78
CA LYS A 244 3.26 1.58 13.46
C LYS A 244 3.08 0.08 13.27
N VAL A 245 3.36 -0.43 12.07
CA VAL A 245 3.15 -1.83 11.71
C VAL A 245 4.24 -2.72 12.29
N VAL A 246 5.50 -2.30 12.21
CA VAL A 246 6.66 -3.10 12.66
C VAL A 246 6.66 -3.32 14.17
N ASP A 247 6.08 -2.39 14.94
CA ASP A 247 5.95 -2.57 16.39
C ASP A 247 5.00 -3.72 16.78
N ASN A 248 4.11 -4.11 15.86
CA ASN A 248 3.07 -5.14 16.05
C ASN A 248 3.33 -6.47 15.30
N LEU A 249 4.60 -6.90 15.15
CA LEU A 249 5.01 -8.20 14.59
C LEU A 249 5.02 -8.32 13.05
N CYS A 250 4.79 -7.25 12.31
CA CYS A 250 4.90 -7.23 10.85
C CYS A 250 6.29 -6.75 10.42
N THR A 251 6.75 -7.15 9.24
CA THR A 251 7.88 -6.50 8.56
C THR A 251 7.33 -5.55 7.50
N ALA A 252 7.93 -4.36 7.39
CA ALA A 252 7.59 -3.42 6.34
C ALA A 252 8.74 -3.33 5.32
N HIS A 253 8.38 -3.17 4.05
CA HIS A 253 9.35 -3.07 2.95
C HIS A 253 9.02 -1.87 2.09
N ILE A 254 10.06 -1.16 1.64
CA ILE A 254 9.95 -0.10 0.63
C ILE A 254 10.79 -0.52 -0.56
N ILE A 255 10.15 -0.67 -1.72
CA ILE A 255 10.78 -1.18 -2.94
C ILE A 255 10.43 -0.32 -4.14
N ASP A 256 11.30 -0.36 -5.16
CA ASP A 256 10.99 0.25 -6.45
C ASP A 256 10.04 -0.66 -7.25
N GLY A 257 8.79 -0.21 -7.38
CA GLY A 257 7.75 -0.95 -8.10
C GLY A 257 7.87 -0.87 -9.63
N ARG A 258 8.80 -0.08 -10.17
CA ARG A 258 9.02 0.02 -11.62
C ARG A 258 9.87 -1.13 -12.17
N ASN A 259 10.59 -1.84 -11.30
CA ASN A 259 11.41 -2.97 -11.69
C ASN A 259 10.56 -4.23 -11.84
N SER A 260 10.83 -5.00 -12.88
CA SER A 260 10.17 -6.30 -13.10
C SER A 260 10.43 -7.24 -11.92
N ASN A 261 9.41 -8.03 -11.56
CA ASN A 261 9.42 -9.02 -10.48
C ASN A 261 9.74 -8.47 -9.07
N SER A 262 9.71 -7.15 -8.89
CA SER A 262 10.10 -6.53 -7.61
C SER A 262 9.26 -7.01 -6.43
N LEU A 263 7.97 -7.29 -6.63
CA LEU A 263 7.11 -7.81 -5.56
C LEU A 263 7.51 -9.26 -5.19
N ARG A 264 7.74 -10.12 -6.17
CA ARG A 264 8.18 -11.50 -5.94
C ARG A 264 9.57 -11.56 -5.31
N ASP A 265 10.51 -10.75 -5.80
CA ASP A 265 11.88 -10.66 -5.26
C ASP A 265 11.86 -10.20 -3.80
N CYS A 266 10.98 -9.26 -3.43
CA CYS A 266 10.80 -8.82 -2.06
C CYS A 266 10.29 -9.93 -1.13
N LEU A 267 9.56 -10.90 -1.65
CA LEU A 267 9.04 -12.05 -0.90
C LEU A 267 10.02 -13.21 -0.85
N SER A 268 11.00 -13.25 -1.76
CA SER A 268 12.07 -14.25 -1.79
C SER A 268 13.15 -13.94 -0.74
N LYS A 269 14.20 -14.76 -0.70
CA LYS A 269 15.38 -14.51 0.14
C LYS A 269 16.25 -13.34 -0.37
N THR A 270 15.95 -12.78 -1.52
CA THR A 270 16.69 -11.67 -2.12
C THR A 270 16.32 -10.37 -1.41
N ILE A 271 17.30 -9.67 -0.85
CA ILE A 271 17.08 -8.39 -0.18
C ILE A 271 17.05 -7.29 -1.25
N ILE A 272 15.86 -6.90 -1.66
CA ILE A 272 15.64 -5.70 -2.49
C ILE A 272 15.06 -4.56 -1.66
N GLY A 273 15.31 -3.33 -2.08
CA GLY A 273 14.78 -2.16 -1.38
C GLY A 273 15.31 -2.01 0.04
N THR A 274 14.46 -1.49 0.91
CA THR A 274 14.72 -1.34 2.35
C THR A 274 13.72 -2.16 3.15
N SER A 275 14.21 -3.04 4.01
CA SER A 275 13.41 -3.78 5.00
C SER A 275 13.45 -3.05 6.34
N ILE A 276 12.29 -2.74 6.90
CA ILE A 276 12.12 -2.14 8.21
C ILE A 276 11.70 -3.24 9.19
N VAL A 277 12.44 -3.37 10.28
CA VAL A 277 12.26 -4.43 11.28
C VAL A 277 12.23 -3.85 12.70
N LYS A 278 11.66 -4.58 13.65
CA LYS A 278 11.57 -4.15 15.06
C LYS A 278 12.96 -4.05 15.71
N LYS A 279 13.84 -5.01 15.47
CA LYS A 279 15.23 -5.12 15.98
C LYS A 279 16.22 -5.42 14.86
#